data_9b9f93a550b9f341b8eea595b178058f
#
_entry.id   9b9f93a550b9f341b8eea595b178058f
#
_cell.length_a   1.000
_cell.length_b   1.000
_cell.length_c   1.000
_cell.angle_alpha   90.00
_cell.angle_beta   90.00
_cell.angle_gamma   90.00
#
_symmetry.space_group_name_H-M   'P 1'
#
loop_
_entity.id
_entity.type
_entity.pdbx_description
1 polymer ?
#
loop_
_entity_poly.entity_id
_entity_poly.type
_entity_poly.pdbx_seq_one_letter_code
_entity_poly.pdbx_strand_id
1 'polypeptide(L)'
;MAKSTPVKKAAPGAKTVSTAKASAAGKAKVPNLQPRISTQSAPKATPESGGSRITWKLVGILGAVAAVLGIFAVVAAFQPGGHITNTAWVDESGTAEVTKAGTEAIESLYTYNYETIDQDFDKARGYLNEAKRAEFDQTAATTKDAAIQTKTATEASVTDIGVTFLEGGRAELLAHMNVSATGDAVAQGSAATPLSVKLEKVDGKWVLSDISDSEG
;
A
#
# COMPACT_ATOMS: atom_id res chain seq x y z
N MET A 1 -39.87 -57.92 0.87
CA MET A 1 -40.15 -57.92 2.33
C MET A 1 -39.04 -57.08 3.03
N ALA A 2 -39.52 -56.01 3.70
CA ALA A 2 -39.05 -55.44 4.92
C ALA A 2 -37.82 -54.48 4.77
N LYS A 3 -37.75 -53.33 5.35
CA LYS A 3 -38.58 -52.52 6.25
C LYS A 3 -37.93 -51.13 6.29
N SER A 4 -38.66 -50.16 5.93
CA SER A 4 -38.32 -48.75 6.12
C SER A 4 -38.35 -48.38 7.60
N THR A 5 -37.36 -47.61 8.08
CA THR A 5 -37.40 -46.95 9.36
C THR A 5 -37.18 -45.44 9.17
N PRO A 6 -38.05 -44.57 9.67
CA PRO A 6 -37.93 -43.12 9.46
C PRO A 6 -37.04 -42.46 10.49
N VAL A 7 -36.16 -41.55 10.03
CA VAL A 7 -35.35 -40.70 10.88
C VAL A 7 -36.16 -39.48 11.30
N LYS A 8 -36.17 -39.27 12.59
CA LYS A 8 -36.92 -38.30 13.38
C LYS A 8 -36.30 -36.87 13.19
N LYS A 9 -37.17 -35.97 12.74
CA LYS A 9 -36.97 -34.54 12.63
C LYS A 9 -36.87 -33.91 14.03
N ALA A 10 -35.79 -33.27 14.37
CA ALA A 10 -35.66 -32.43 15.57
C ALA A 10 -35.72 -30.95 15.17
N ALA A 11 -36.68 -30.24 15.73
CA ALA A 11 -36.88 -28.80 15.58
C ALA A 11 -35.95 -27.98 16.50
N PRO A 12 -35.61 -26.76 16.12
CA PRO A 12 -34.75 -25.89 16.94
C PRO A 12 -35.54 -25.19 18.03
N GLY A 13 -35.04 -25.28 19.28
CA GLY A 13 -35.60 -24.59 20.44
C GLY A 13 -35.24 -23.10 20.40
N ALA A 14 -36.27 -22.29 20.35
CA ALA A 14 -36.18 -20.84 20.63
C ALA A 14 -35.96 -20.64 22.12
N LYS A 15 -34.88 -19.89 22.46
CA LYS A 15 -34.69 -19.34 23.80
C LYS A 15 -35.07 -17.87 23.81
N THR A 16 -36.11 -17.60 24.53
CA THR A 16 -36.71 -16.35 24.90
C THR A 16 -35.73 -15.39 25.53
N VAL A 17 -35.73 -14.16 24.99
CA VAL A 17 -35.08 -12.99 25.59
C VAL A 17 -35.90 -12.52 26.77
N SER A 18 -35.28 -12.52 27.95
CA SER A 18 -35.84 -11.93 29.18
C SER A 18 -35.61 -10.42 29.16
N THR A 19 -36.70 -9.70 29.12
CA THR A 19 -36.79 -8.26 29.34
C THR A 19 -36.49 -7.93 30.82
N ALA A 20 -35.38 -7.29 31.12
CA ALA A 20 -35.14 -6.66 32.39
C ALA A 20 -35.40 -5.15 32.31
N LYS A 21 -36.37 -4.80 33.06
CA LYS A 21 -36.98 -3.54 33.45
C LYS A 21 -36.00 -2.43 33.73
N ALA A 22 -36.25 -1.28 33.09
CA ALA A 22 -35.64 0.01 33.40
C ALA A 22 -35.91 0.45 34.85
N SER A 23 -34.90 0.96 35.54
CA SER A 23 -35.06 1.76 36.72
C SER A 23 -34.14 2.95 36.71
N ALA A 24 -34.78 4.12 36.76
CA ALA A 24 -34.45 5.38 37.40
C ALA A 24 -33.10 6.08 37.07
N ALA A 25 -33.26 7.15 36.30
CA ALA A 25 -32.90 8.52 36.66
C ALA A 25 -31.62 8.74 37.50
N GLY A 26 -30.54 8.99 36.84
CA GLY A 26 -29.44 9.78 37.36
C GLY A 26 -29.19 10.97 36.45
N LYS A 27 -29.67 12.15 36.80
CA LYS A 27 -29.36 13.41 36.14
C LYS A 27 -27.86 13.68 36.29
N ALA A 28 -27.06 13.30 35.33
CA ALA A 28 -25.70 13.79 35.20
C ALA A 28 -25.76 15.25 34.75
N LYS A 29 -25.39 16.13 35.66
CA LYS A 29 -25.24 17.56 35.49
C LYS A 29 -24.09 17.82 34.53
N VAL A 30 -24.42 18.22 33.31
CA VAL A 30 -23.44 18.67 32.32
C VAL A 30 -22.79 19.94 32.84
N PRO A 31 -21.46 20.02 32.94
CA PRO A 31 -20.80 21.27 33.30
C PRO A 31 -21.00 22.25 32.13
N ASN A 32 -21.68 23.37 32.46
CA ASN A 32 -21.81 24.49 31.54
C ASN A 32 -20.44 25.17 31.37
N LEU A 33 -19.76 24.91 30.26
CA LEU A 33 -18.57 25.61 29.83
C LEU A 33 -18.96 26.88 29.06
N GLN A 34 -19.67 27.77 29.72
CA GLN A 34 -19.72 29.16 29.23
C GLN A 34 -18.45 29.87 29.69
N PRO A 35 -17.68 30.47 28.79
CA PRO A 35 -16.58 31.33 29.21
C PRO A 35 -17.18 32.55 29.91
N ARG A 36 -16.88 32.71 31.21
CA ARG A 36 -17.13 33.93 31.92
C ARG A 36 -16.29 35.01 31.27
N ILE A 37 -16.95 35.86 30.50
CA ILE A 37 -16.38 37.16 30.14
C ILE A 37 -16.39 38.00 31.43
N SER A 38 -15.27 38.02 32.13
CA SER A 38 -15.03 38.99 33.17
C SER A 38 -14.84 40.35 32.49
N THR A 39 -15.85 41.18 32.57
CA THR A 39 -15.69 42.59 32.30
C THR A 39 -14.82 43.17 33.40
N GLN A 40 -13.53 43.03 33.24
CA GLN A 40 -12.55 43.74 34.04
C GLN A 40 -12.49 45.17 33.49
N SER A 41 -12.96 46.11 34.27
CA SER A 41 -12.91 47.54 33.99
C SER A 41 -11.50 47.92 33.58
N ALA A 42 -11.37 48.52 32.43
CA ALA A 42 -10.10 49.04 31.90
C ALA A 42 -9.53 50.06 32.89
N PRO A 43 -8.29 49.92 33.34
CA PRO A 43 -7.59 51.00 34.01
C PRO A 43 -7.36 52.11 32.95
N LYS A 44 -7.79 53.28 33.33
CA LYS A 44 -7.58 54.54 32.61
C LYS A 44 -6.08 54.68 32.31
N ALA A 45 -5.70 54.45 31.08
CA ALA A 45 -4.31 54.65 30.64
C ALA A 45 -3.99 56.14 30.72
N THR A 46 -3.17 56.48 31.66
CA THR A 46 -2.42 57.73 31.65
C THR A 46 -1.41 57.62 30.50
N PRO A 47 -1.28 58.58 29.61
CA PRO A 47 -0.23 58.55 28.62
C PRO A 47 1.10 58.84 29.26
N GLU A 48 1.80 57.80 29.73
CA GLU A 48 3.22 57.93 29.99
C GLU A 48 3.91 57.95 28.63
N SER A 49 4.30 59.15 28.23
CA SER A 49 5.28 59.46 27.21
C SER A 49 6.65 58.89 27.63
N GLY A 50 6.76 57.59 27.68
CA GLY A 50 8.01 56.85 27.76
C GLY A 50 8.52 56.62 26.35
N GLY A 51 9.26 57.57 25.80
CA GLY A 51 10.02 57.37 24.59
C GLY A 51 10.98 56.18 24.78
N SER A 52 10.55 55.01 24.36
CA SER A 52 11.40 53.83 24.24
C SER A 52 12.51 54.23 23.28
N ARG A 53 13.66 54.60 23.84
CA ARG A 53 14.91 54.75 23.11
C ARG A 53 15.25 53.34 22.60
N ILE A 54 14.67 52.98 21.44
CA ILE A 54 15.12 51.80 20.69
C ILE A 54 16.61 52.02 20.51
N THR A 55 17.38 51.34 21.34
CA THR A 55 18.82 51.43 21.31
C THR A 55 19.27 50.90 19.93
N TRP A 56 20.01 51.69 19.17
CA TRP A 56 20.58 51.31 17.86
C TRP A 56 21.21 49.91 17.90
N LYS A 57 21.65 49.46 19.07
CA LYS A 57 22.15 48.11 19.33
C LYS A 57 21.06 47.03 19.13
N LEU A 58 19.82 47.26 19.54
CA LEU A 58 18.69 46.36 19.33
C LEU A 58 18.30 46.28 17.85
N VAL A 59 18.34 47.40 17.13
CA VAL A 59 18.10 47.42 15.68
C VAL A 59 19.20 46.67 14.94
N GLY A 60 20.46 46.82 15.37
CA GLY A 60 21.59 46.08 14.80
C GLY A 60 21.48 44.56 15.04
N ILE A 61 21.06 44.15 16.24
CA ILE A 61 20.89 42.73 16.57
C ILE A 61 19.71 42.11 15.76
N LEU A 62 18.57 42.80 15.68
CA LEU A 62 17.45 42.37 14.86
C LEU A 62 17.79 42.27 13.36
N GLY A 63 18.55 43.26 12.85
CA GLY A 63 19.06 43.24 11.48
C GLY A 63 20.00 42.06 11.20
N ALA A 64 20.92 41.78 12.12
CA ALA A 64 21.81 40.62 12.03
C ALA A 64 21.05 39.28 12.05
N VAL A 65 20.07 39.13 12.96
CA VAL A 65 19.22 37.94 13.00
C VAL A 65 18.41 37.77 11.73
N ALA A 66 17.83 38.84 11.21
CA ALA A 66 17.08 38.81 9.95
C ALA A 66 17.99 38.43 8.74
N ALA A 67 19.23 38.94 8.71
CA ALA A 67 20.20 38.59 7.68
C ALA A 67 20.59 37.10 7.75
N VAL A 68 20.86 36.57 8.95
CA VAL A 68 21.14 35.13 9.14
C VAL A 68 19.97 34.25 8.74
N LEU A 69 18.75 34.61 9.13
CA LEU A 69 17.54 33.89 8.73
C LEU A 69 17.30 33.97 7.21
N GLY A 70 17.58 35.12 6.60
CA GLY A 70 17.51 35.30 5.14
C GLY A 70 18.50 34.41 4.39
N ILE A 71 19.76 34.34 4.87
CA ILE A 71 20.77 33.44 4.29
C ILE A 71 20.33 31.97 4.47
N PHE A 72 19.79 31.61 5.65
CA PHE A 72 19.33 30.26 5.92
C PHE A 72 18.15 29.90 5.01
N ALA A 73 17.23 30.82 4.77
CA ALA A 73 16.08 30.62 3.85
C ALA A 73 16.55 30.42 2.40
N VAL A 74 17.55 31.20 1.95
CA VAL A 74 18.14 31.04 0.60
C VAL A 74 18.85 29.69 0.50
N VAL A 75 19.67 29.30 1.49
CA VAL A 75 20.34 27.99 1.50
C VAL A 75 19.32 26.85 1.54
N ALA A 76 18.26 26.97 2.32
CA ALA A 76 17.19 25.98 2.38
C ALA A 76 16.39 25.88 1.06
N ALA A 77 16.20 27.01 0.34
CA ALA A 77 15.53 27.03 -0.96
C ALA A 77 16.32 26.30 -2.06
N PHE A 78 17.65 26.32 -1.98
CA PHE A 78 18.50 25.58 -2.91
C PHE A 78 18.69 24.10 -2.53
N GLN A 79 18.15 23.65 -1.38
CA GLN A 79 18.21 22.26 -0.88
C GLN A 79 19.59 21.60 -1.14
N PRO A 80 20.71 22.18 -0.68
CA PRO A 80 22.01 21.54 -0.85
C PRO A 80 22.05 20.26 -0.03
N GLY A 81 21.93 19.11 -0.70
CA GLY A 81 21.99 17.79 -0.10
C GLY A 81 20.68 17.00 -0.04
N GLY A 82 19.56 17.57 -0.50
CA GLY A 82 18.30 16.83 -0.64
C GLY A 82 18.20 16.13 -1.99
N HIS A 83 19.10 15.22 -2.31
CA HIS A 83 18.86 14.27 -3.39
C HIS A 83 17.87 13.24 -2.88
N ILE A 84 16.60 13.42 -3.24
CA ILE A 84 15.58 12.37 -3.05
C ILE A 84 15.91 11.30 -4.08
N THR A 85 16.66 10.28 -3.67
CA THR A 85 17.01 9.17 -4.55
C THR A 85 15.84 8.24 -4.79
N ASN A 86 14.96 8.08 -3.80
CA ASN A 86 13.73 7.29 -3.93
C ASN A 86 12.54 8.21 -4.22
N THR A 87 12.01 8.15 -5.44
CA THR A 87 10.89 8.97 -5.89
C THR A 87 9.51 8.31 -5.71
N ALA A 88 9.45 7.10 -5.16
CA ALA A 88 8.20 6.35 -4.98
C ALA A 88 7.10 7.11 -4.23
N TRP A 89 7.46 8.06 -3.36
CA TRP A 89 6.53 8.85 -2.54
C TRP A 89 6.20 10.23 -3.11
N VAL A 90 6.91 10.68 -4.15
CA VAL A 90 6.79 12.03 -4.72
C VAL A 90 6.45 12.03 -6.21
N ASP A 91 6.71 10.94 -6.93
CA ASP A 91 6.32 10.74 -8.33
C ASP A 91 5.10 9.82 -8.41
N GLU A 92 3.92 10.40 -8.30
CA GLU A 92 2.65 9.67 -8.35
C GLU A 92 2.46 8.97 -9.71
N SER A 93 2.85 9.62 -10.81
CA SER A 93 2.68 9.06 -12.15
C SER A 93 3.63 7.89 -12.39
N GLY A 94 4.90 8.02 -12.00
CA GLY A 94 5.89 6.95 -12.08
C GLY A 94 5.53 5.77 -11.19
N THR A 95 5.04 6.04 -9.98
CA THR A 95 4.57 5.01 -9.06
C THR A 95 3.37 4.25 -9.62
N ALA A 96 2.40 4.94 -10.23
CA ALA A 96 1.26 4.30 -10.88
C ALA A 96 1.67 3.45 -12.10
N GLU A 97 2.61 3.95 -12.93
CA GLU A 97 3.16 3.21 -14.07
C GLU A 97 3.83 1.90 -13.63
N VAL A 98 4.68 1.98 -12.60
CA VAL A 98 5.41 0.85 -12.02
C VAL A 98 4.46 -0.16 -11.37
N THR A 99 3.49 0.31 -10.59
CA THR A 99 2.47 -0.54 -9.96
C THR A 99 1.70 -1.34 -10.99
N LYS A 100 1.24 -0.68 -12.07
CA LYS A 100 0.54 -1.34 -13.17
C LYS A 100 1.43 -2.38 -13.86
N ALA A 101 2.67 -2.02 -14.20
CA ALA A 101 3.60 -2.92 -14.85
C ALA A 101 3.94 -4.13 -13.97
N GLY A 102 4.13 -3.94 -12.67
CA GLY A 102 4.37 -5.01 -11.71
C GLY A 102 3.19 -5.96 -11.59
N THR A 103 1.97 -5.43 -11.49
CA THR A 103 0.75 -6.24 -11.47
C THR A 103 0.63 -7.10 -12.72
N GLU A 104 0.74 -6.50 -13.91
CA GLU A 104 0.64 -7.22 -15.19
C GLU A 104 1.73 -8.30 -15.33
N ALA A 105 2.96 -8.01 -14.89
CA ALA A 105 4.06 -8.96 -14.93
C ALA A 105 3.82 -10.16 -14.02
N ILE A 106 3.43 -9.92 -12.77
CA ILE A 106 3.14 -10.97 -11.78
C ILE A 106 1.99 -11.85 -12.28
N GLU A 107 0.86 -11.26 -12.65
CA GLU A 107 -0.31 -12.01 -13.11
C GLU A 107 0.00 -12.82 -14.36
N SER A 108 0.74 -12.24 -15.33
CA SER A 108 1.13 -12.97 -16.56
C SER A 108 2.10 -14.12 -16.29
N LEU A 109 2.97 -13.99 -15.28
CA LEU A 109 3.96 -15.02 -14.97
C LEU A 109 3.33 -16.24 -14.29
N TYR A 110 2.28 -16.05 -13.49
CA TYR A 110 1.65 -17.11 -12.71
C TYR A 110 0.29 -17.56 -13.25
N THR A 111 -0.21 -16.95 -14.33
CA THR A 111 -1.44 -17.37 -15.01
C THR A 111 -1.14 -18.13 -16.27
N TYR A 112 -1.60 -19.38 -16.35
CA TYR A 112 -1.55 -20.18 -17.57
C TYR A 112 -2.66 -21.22 -17.61
N ASN A 113 -2.98 -21.67 -18.81
CA ASN A 113 -3.91 -22.75 -19.05
C ASN A 113 -3.23 -23.83 -19.92
N TYR A 114 -3.33 -25.09 -19.55
CA TYR A 114 -2.72 -26.20 -20.29
C TYR A 114 -3.08 -26.22 -21.79
N GLU A 115 -4.25 -25.68 -22.18
CA GLU A 115 -4.69 -25.59 -23.58
C GLU A 115 -3.98 -24.48 -24.36
N THR A 116 -3.59 -23.39 -23.68
CA THR A 116 -2.99 -22.18 -24.29
C THR A 116 -1.58 -21.89 -23.78
N ILE A 117 -0.95 -22.86 -23.11
CA ILE A 117 0.27 -22.67 -22.31
C ILE A 117 1.43 -22.07 -23.10
N ASP A 118 1.55 -22.37 -24.39
CA ASP A 118 2.59 -21.77 -25.23
C ASP A 118 2.37 -20.27 -25.40
N GLN A 119 1.13 -19.85 -25.63
CA GLN A 119 0.78 -18.43 -25.78
C GLN A 119 0.91 -17.69 -24.43
N ASP A 120 0.53 -18.33 -23.34
CA ASP A 120 0.62 -17.76 -22.01
C ASP A 120 2.08 -17.57 -21.59
N PHE A 121 2.94 -18.55 -21.88
CA PHE A 121 4.37 -18.45 -21.63
C PHE A 121 5.05 -17.41 -22.51
N ASP A 122 4.66 -17.29 -23.78
CA ASP A 122 5.17 -16.24 -24.67
C ASP A 122 4.77 -14.86 -24.17
N LYS A 123 3.54 -14.71 -23.66
CA LYS A 123 3.09 -13.49 -23.02
C LYS A 123 3.91 -13.17 -21.77
N ALA A 124 4.13 -14.16 -20.89
CA ALA A 124 4.94 -14.00 -19.69
C ALA A 124 6.36 -13.55 -19.99
N ARG A 125 7.03 -14.15 -21.00
CA ARG A 125 8.36 -13.74 -21.47
C ARG A 125 8.44 -12.27 -21.85
N GLY A 126 7.35 -11.72 -22.36
CA GLY A 126 7.25 -10.29 -22.72
C GLY A 126 7.38 -9.32 -21.54
N TYR A 127 7.22 -9.81 -20.32
CA TYR A 127 7.37 -9.04 -19.08
C TYR A 127 8.71 -9.26 -18.36
N LEU A 128 9.56 -10.17 -18.84
CA LEU A 128 10.83 -10.53 -18.23
C LEU A 128 11.99 -9.83 -18.93
N ASN A 129 13.02 -9.48 -18.16
CA ASN A 129 14.30 -9.11 -18.74
C ASN A 129 15.02 -10.34 -19.30
N GLU A 130 16.15 -10.15 -19.99
CA GLU A 130 16.88 -11.24 -20.65
C GLU A 130 17.32 -12.32 -19.64
N ALA A 131 17.82 -11.93 -18.47
CA ALA A 131 18.30 -12.87 -17.45
C ALA A 131 17.15 -13.71 -16.87
N LYS A 132 16.02 -13.07 -16.51
CA LYS A 132 14.85 -13.79 -15.99
C LYS A 132 14.13 -14.61 -17.05
N ARG A 133 14.17 -14.20 -18.29
CA ARG A 133 13.67 -15.01 -19.41
C ARG A 133 14.46 -16.29 -19.57
N ALA A 134 15.79 -16.22 -19.49
CA ALA A 134 16.65 -17.40 -19.54
C ALA A 134 16.40 -18.36 -18.37
N GLU A 135 16.15 -17.82 -17.16
CA GLU A 135 15.79 -18.61 -15.98
C GLU A 135 14.41 -19.26 -16.14
N PHE A 136 13.42 -18.51 -16.58
CA PHE A 136 12.06 -19.00 -16.87
C PHE A 136 12.09 -20.16 -17.87
N ASP A 137 12.86 -20.02 -18.95
CA ASP A 137 12.94 -21.03 -20.03
C ASP A 137 13.56 -22.36 -19.55
N GLN A 138 14.39 -22.35 -18.50
CA GLN A 138 14.93 -23.58 -17.91
C GLN A 138 13.86 -24.48 -17.29
N THR A 139 12.79 -23.88 -16.77
CA THR A 139 11.70 -24.61 -16.08
C THR A 139 10.44 -24.72 -16.94
N ALA A 140 10.29 -23.87 -17.95
CA ALA A 140 9.09 -23.77 -18.78
C ALA A 140 8.68 -25.10 -19.41
N ALA A 141 9.63 -25.86 -19.97
CA ALA A 141 9.33 -27.14 -20.62
C ALA A 141 8.75 -28.16 -19.61
N THR A 142 9.37 -28.28 -18.44
CA THR A 142 8.92 -29.20 -17.39
C THR A 142 7.54 -28.80 -16.84
N THR A 143 7.32 -27.50 -16.63
CA THR A 143 6.04 -26.96 -16.18
C THR A 143 4.94 -27.22 -17.22
N LYS A 144 5.24 -27.01 -18.50
CA LYS A 144 4.32 -27.28 -19.59
C LYS A 144 3.92 -28.74 -19.64
N ASP A 145 4.87 -29.65 -19.60
CA ASP A 145 4.60 -31.09 -19.66
C ASP A 145 3.72 -31.54 -18.47
N ALA A 146 4.04 -31.06 -17.27
CA ALA A 146 3.23 -31.31 -16.08
C ALA A 146 1.81 -30.76 -16.20
N ALA A 147 1.67 -29.50 -16.66
CA ALA A 147 0.37 -28.87 -16.81
C ALA A 147 -0.53 -29.57 -17.83
N ILE A 148 0.04 -30.01 -18.96
CA ILE A 148 -0.69 -30.78 -19.98
C ILE A 148 -1.10 -32.14 -19.44
N GLN A 149 -0.20 -32.83 -18.74
CA GLN A 149 -0.48 -34.15 -18.15
C GLN A 149 -1.62 -34.11 -17.12
N THR A 150 -1.63 -33.08 -16.29
CA THR A 150 -2.62 -32.92 -15.21
C THR A 150 -3.79 -32.03 -15.59
N LYS A 151 -3.82 -31.53 -16.83
CA LYS A 151 -4.78 -30.54 -17.33
C LYS A 151 -4.94 -29.35 -16.37
N THR A 152 -3.80 -28.84 -15.91
CA THR A 152 -3.76 -27.76 -14.93
C THR A 152 -3.88 -26.41 -15.60
N ALA A 153 -4.76 -25.57 -15.02
CA ALA A 153 -4.79 -24.14 -15.27
C ALA A 153 -4.59 -23.40 -13.93
N THR A 154 -3.86 -22.31 -13.98
CA THR A 154 -3.67 -21.41 -12.84
C THR A 154 -4.16 -20.02 -13.21
N GLU A 155 -4.71 -19.33 -12.21
CA GLU A 155 -5.12 -17.94 -12.30
C GLU A 155 -4.52 -17.19 -11.12
N ALA A 156 -3.71 -16.18 -11.41
CA ALA A 156 -3.10 -15.32 -10.43
C ALA A 156 -3.77 -13.96 -10.41
N SER A 157 -3.95 -13.42 -9.22
CA SER A 157 -4.47 -12.08 -9.00
C SER A 157 -3.65 -11.37 -7.92
N VAL A 158 -3.17 -10.18 -8.22
CA VAL A 158 -2.49 -9.33 -7.24
C VAL A 158 -3.54 -8.64 -6.40
N THR A 159 -3.55 -8.90 -5.09
CA THR A 159 -4.52 -8.33 -4.16
C THR A 159 -4.05 -6.99 -3.59
N ASP A 160 -2.77 -6.86 -3.35
CA ASP A 160 -2.12 -5.65 -2.84
C ASP A 160 -0.75 -5.49 -3.48
N ILE A 161 -0.37 -4.26 -3.80
CA ILE A 161 0.95 -3.95 -4.33
C ILE A 161 1.36 -2.53 -3.93
N GLY A 162 2.61 -2.37 -3.52
CA GLY A 162 3.18 -1.09 -3.14
C GLY A 162 4.61 -0.94 -3.63
N VAL A 163 4.96 0.26 -4.11
CA VAL A 163 6.31 0.59 -4.54
C VAL A 163 7.12 1.06 -3.33
N THR A 164 8.19 0.37 -3.01
CA THR A 164 9.09 0.68 -1.91
C THR A 164 10.28 1.53 -2.36
N PHE A 165 10.68 1.38 -3.62
CA PHE A 165 11.77 2.13 -4.23
C PHE A 165 11.48 2.43 -5.70
N LEU A 166 11.81 3.65 -6.13
CA LEU A 166 11.72 4.08 -7.53
C LEU A 166 12.79 5.12 -7.83
N GLU A 167 13.75 4.77 -8.67
CA GLU A 167 14.84 5.67 -9.07
C GLU A 167 15.48 5.21 -10.38
N GLY A 168 15.75 6.13 -11.29
CA GLY A 168 16.65 5.93 -12.44
C GLY A 168 16.26 4.75 -13.33
N GLY A 169 14.96 4.44 -13.47
CA GLY A 169 14.51 3.30 -14.27
C GLY A 169 14.63 1.95 -13.55
N ARG A 170 14.75 1.96 -12.22
CA ARG A 170 14.65 0.77 -11.35
C ARG A 170 13.57 0.97 -10.32
N ALA A 171 12.85 -0.09 -10.01
CA ALA A 171 11.82 -0.07 -8.98
C ALA A 171 11.83 -1.37 -8.19
N GLU A 172 11.48 -1.25 -6.90
CA GLU A 172 11.23 -2.38 -6.02
C GLU A 172 9.80 -2.28 -5.48
N LEU A 173 9.11 -3.40 -5.47
CA LEU A 173 7.71 -3.50 -5.04
C LEU A 173 7.57 -4.66 -4.06
N LEU A 174 6.63 -4.49 -3.15
CA LEU A 174 6.08 -5.59 -2.36
C LEU A 174 4.65 -5.84 -2.82
N ALA A 175 4.31 -7.09 -3.06
CA ALA A 175 2.99 -7.49 -3.52
C ALA A 175 2.46 -8.67 -2.71
N HIS A 176 1.14 -8.77 -2.62
CA HIS A 176 0.46 -10.00 -2.24
C HIS A 176 -0.27 -10.54 -3.45
N MET A 177 -0.04 -11.79 -3.74
CA MET A 177 -0.66 -12.49 -4.86
C MET A 177 -1.48 -13.66 -4.33
N ASN A 178 -2.65 -13.86 -4.92
CA ASN A 178 -3.46 -15.05 -4.73
C ASN A 178 -3.43 -15.86 -6.03
N VAL A 179 -3.06 -17.13 -5.94
CA VAL A 179 -3.07 -18.05 -7.08
C VAL A 179 -4.07 -19.16 -6.80
N SER A 180 -4.98 -19.38 -7.73
CA SER A 180 -5.87 -20.53 -7.74
C SER A 180 -5.47 -21.52 -8.83
N ALA A 181 -5.57 -22.80 -8.55
CA ALA A 181 -5.28 -23.86 -9.50
C ALA A 181 -6.48 -24.77 -9.70
N THR A 182 -6.72 -25.15 -10.94
CA THR A 182 -7.67 -26.18 -11.34
C THR A 182 -6.95 -27.28 -12.10
N GLY A 183 -7.31 -28.53 -11.90
CA GLY A 183 -6.77 -29.66 -12.65
C GLY A 183 -7.91 -30.61 -13.03
N ASP A 184 -7.95 -31.04 -14.30
CA ASP A 184 -9.04 -31.87 -14.86
C ASP A 184 -10.46 -31.32 -14.54
N ALA A 185 -10.62 -29.99 -14.65
CA ALA A 185 -11.80 -29.22 -14.31
C ALA A 185 -12.23 -29.27 -12.82
N VAL A 186 -11.35 -29.69 -11.92
CA VAL A 186 -11.58 -29.71 -10.45
C VAL A 186 -10.67 -28.70 -9.78
N ALA A 187 -11.21 -27.91 -8.85
CA ALA A 187 -10.44 -27.00 -8.03
C ALA A 187 -9.40 -27.77 -7.20
N GLN A 188 -8.12 -27.41 -7.35
CA GLN A 188 -7.00 -28.00 -6.61
C GLN A 188 -6.66 -27.20 -5.36
N GLY A 189 -7.08 -25.94 -5.28
CA GLY A 189 -6.86 -25.05 -4.16
C GLY A 189 -6.45 -23.65 -4.57
N SER A 190 -6.21 -22.82 -3.57
CA SER A 190 -5.64 -21.49 -3.73
C SER A 190 -4.58 -21.23 -2.65
N ALA A 191 -3.58 -20.45 -2.99
CA ALA A 191 -2.53 -20.00 -2.07
C ALA A 191 -2.35 -18.49 -2.18
N ALA A 192 -2.12 -17.83 -1.04
CA ALA A 192 -1.72 -16.44 -0.98
C ALA A 192 -0.22 -16.38 -0.65
N THR A 193 0.53 -15.61 -1.42
CA THR A 193 1.98 -15.50 -1.26
C THR A 193 2.40 -14.04 -1.31
N PRO A 194 3.19 -13.58 -0.32
CA PRO A 194 3.84 -12.29 -0.39
C PRO A 194 5.06 -12.38 -1.32
N LEU A 195 5.25 -11.35 -2.14
CA LEU A 195 6.30 -11.29 -3.15
C LEU A 195 7.12 -10.01 -3.01
N SER A 196 8.42 -10.14 -3.17
CA SER A 196 9.35 -9.05 -3.44
C SER A 196 9.69 -9.05 -4.92
N VAL A 197 9.48 -7.93 -5.59
CA VAL A 197 9.59 -7.81 -7.04
C VAL A 197 10.48 -6.64 -7.40
N LYS A 198 11.41 -6.86 -8.34
CA LYS A 198 12.24 -5.80 -8.91
C LYS A 198 11.92 -5.63 -10.39
N LEU A 199 11.76 -4.39 -10.78
CA LEU A 199 11.54 -3.99 -12.16
C LEU A 199 12.69 -3.09 -12.64
N GLU A 200 13.00 -3.21 -13.93
CA GLU A 200 13.90 -2.29 -14.61
C GLU A 200 13.27 -1.77 -15.90
N LYS A 201 13.62 -0.56 -16.30
CA LYS A 201 13.09 0.06 -17.52
C LYS A 201 14.04 -0.21 -18.67
N VAL A 202 13.63 -1.07 -19.60
CA VAL A 202 14.38 -1.44 -20.82
C VAL A 202 13.61 -0.90 -22.02
N ASP A 203 14.25 -0.08 -22.85
CA ASP A 203 13.66 0.55 -24.04
C ASP A 203 12.32 1.27 -23.73
N GLY A 204 12.25 1.91 -22.56
CA GLY A 204 11.06 2.66 -22.11
C GLY A 204 9.95 1.78 -21.52
N LYS A 205 10.08 0.47 -21.48
CA LYS A 205 9.11 -0.48 -20.90
C LYS A 205 9.65 -1.05 -19.59
N TRP A 206 8.80 -1.12 -18.57
CA TRP A 206 9.13 -1.81 -17.34
C TRP A 206 9.06 -3.33 -17.55
N VAL A 207 10.12 -4.01 -17.15
CA VAL A 207 10.24 -5.48 -17.21
C VAL A 207 10.73 -6.00 -15.85
N LEU A 208 10.35 -7.22 -15.52
CA LEU A 208 10.72 -7.89 -14.29
C LEU A 208 12.18 -8.35 -14.38
N SER A 209 12.98 -7.87 -13.42
CA SER A 209 14.40 -8.23 -13.29
C SER A 209 14.65 -9.19 -12.15
N ASP A 210 13.76 -9.25 -11.14
CA ASP A 210 13.83 -10.22 -10.06
C ASP A 210 12.46 -10.42 -9.41
N ILE A 211 12.21 -11.63 -8.91
CA ILE A 211 11.03 -11.97 -8.12
C ILE A 211 11.40 -13.08 -7.12
N SER A 212 10.99 -12.90 -5.88
CA SER A 212 11.21 -13.86 -4.81
C SER A 212 10.07 -13.82 -3.81
N ASP A 213 9.84 -14.91 -3.10
CA ASP A 213 8.96 -14.94 -1.96
C ASP A 213 9.55 -14.03 -0.87
N SER A 214 8.73 -13.20 -0.25
CA SER A 214 9.21 -12.26 0.77
C SER A 214 9.35 -12.88 2.17
N GLU A 215 9.24 -14.18 2.28
CA GLU A 215 9.61 -14.94 3.48
C GLU A 215 11.13 -15.15 3.47
N GLY A 216 11.84 -14.11 3.91
CA GLY A 216 13.27 -14.12 4.10
C GLY A 216 13.64 -14.14 5.58
#